data_8a987c3416220c5918f041081374419a
#
_entry.id   8a987c3416220c5918f041081374419a
#
_cell.length_a   1.000
_cell.length_b   1.000
_cell.length_c   1.000
_cell.angle_alpha   90.00
_cell.angle_beta   90.00
_cell.angle_gamma   90.00
#
_symmetry.space_group_name_H-M   'P 1'
#
loop_
_entity.id
_entity.type
_entity.pdbx_description
1 polymer ?
#
loop_
_entity_poly.entity_id
_entity_poly.type
_entity_poly.pdbx_seq_one_letter_code
_entity_poly.pdbx_strand_id
1 'polypeptide(L)'
;SIIDYIERKLGLKVNMTKTKVCKPNELKYLGFGFYKHSKYEVIPHEESKKKFKRKLKGLTKRSESISLDKRFEKLNWLIRGWVNYFRISKMKTFLKSIDEWLRTRIRVIIWKMWKLPKTRALNLMKCGINKDEATRAAYSRKGYYALARTFQLGSSISKRRLSKPNKTKERRGLVFALDYYLA
;
A
#
# COMPACT_ATOMS: atom_id res chain seq x y z
N SER A 1 11.47 -26.79 -34.59
CA SER A 1 11.09 -25.62 -33.74
C SER A 1 10.18 -26.11 -32.63
N ILE A 2 10.06 -25.36 -31.53
CA ILE A 2 9.14 -25.69 -30.42
C ILE A 2 7.70 -25.73 -30.94
N ILE A 3 7.34 -24.87 -31.86
CA ILE A 3 6.02 -24.81 -32.49
C ILE A 3 5.73 -26.10 -33.26
N ASP A 4 6.66 -26.54 -34.08
CA ASP A 4 6.51 -27.82 -34.83
C ASP A 4 6.34 -29.02 -33.90
N TYR A 5 7.04 -29.02 -32.75
CA TYR A 5 6.89 -30.07 -31.76
C TYR A 5 5.48 -30.06 -31.14
N ILE A 6 4.99 -28.89 -30.75
CA ILE A 6 3.64 -28.72 -30.16
C ILE A 6 2.56 -29.16 -31.15
N GLU A 7 2.66 -28.72 -32.41
CA GLU A 7 1.66 -29.03 -33.43
C GLU A 7 1.71 -30.49 -33.90
N ARG A 8 2.91 -31.03 -34.17
CA ARG A 8 3.04 -32.39 -34.69
C ARG A 8 2.96 -33.48 -33.62
N LYS A 9 3.56 -33.24 -32.44
CA LYS A 9 3.58 -34.26 -31.37
C LYS A 9 2.39 -34.19 -30.42
N LEU A 10 1.91 -32.97 -30.12
CA LEU A 10 0.83 -32.79 -29.15
C LEU A 10 -0.53 -32.53 -29.80
N GLY A 11 -0.58 -32.35 -31.13
CA GLY A 11 -1.83 -32.05 -31.87
C GLY A 11 -2.49 -30.72 -31.47
N LEU A 12 -1.74 -29.82 -30.84
CA LEU A 12 -2.25 -28.54 -30.33
C LEU A 12 -1.91 -27.40 -31.29
N LYS A 13 -2.92 -26.60 -31.65
CA LYS A 13 -2.71 -25.43 -32.51
C LYS A 13 -2.11 -24.26 -31.73
N VAL A 14 -0.95 -23.75 -32.17
CA VAL A 14 -0.27 -22.62 -31.54
C VAL A 14 -0.88 -21.30 -32.03
N ASN A 15 -1.26 -20.44 -31.09
CA ASN A 15 -1.75 -19.12 -31.41
C ASN A 15 -0.58 -18.15 -31.61
N MET A 16 -0.21 -17.91 -32.88
CA MET A 16 0.94 -17.08 -33.27
C MET A 16 0.82 -15.63 -32.81
N THR A 17 -0.38 -15.09 -32.67
CA THR A 17 -0.58 -13.69 -32.23
C THR A 17 -0.33 -13.51 -30.72
N LYS A 18 -0.49 -14.58 -29.95
CA LYS A 18 -0.28 -14.58 -28.48
C LYS A 18 1.07 -15.18 -28.08
N THR A 19 1.71 -15.93 -28.97
CA THR A 19 3.00 -16.57 -28.73
C THR A 19 4.12 -15.60 -29.03
N LYS A 20 4.94 -15.30 -28.03
CA LYS A 20 6.06 -14.37 -28.15
C LYS A 20 7.32 -14.96 -27.53
N VAL A 21 8.40 -14.98 -28.29
CA VAL A 21 9.74 -15.24 -27.76
C VAL A 21 10.36 -13.90 -27.34
N CYS A 22 10.69 -13.76 -26.09
CA CYS A 22 11.27 -12.53 -25.56
C CYS A 22 12.30 -12.80 -24.48
N LYS A 23 13.14 -11.82 -24.20
CA LYS A 23 14.08 -11.90 -23.06
C LYS A 23 13.33 -11.96 -21.73
N PRO A 24 13.81 -12.67 -20.70
CA PRO A 24 13.13 -12.76 -19.41
C PRO A 24 12.78 -11.39 -18.79
N ASN A 25 13.59 -10.35 -19.01
CA ASN A 25 13.33 -9.00 -18.49
C ASN A 25 12.08 -8.33 -19.12
N GLU A 26 11.68 -8.76 -20.31
CA GLU A 26 10.53 -8.25 -21.04
C GLU A 26 9.28 -9.10 -20.78
N LEU A 27 9.47 -10.26 -20.15
CA LEU A 27 8.40 -11.21 -19.92
C LEU A 27 7.51 -10.75 -18.76
N LYS A 28 6.22 -10.78 -19.02
CA LYS A 28 5.17 -10.67 -18.00
C LYS A 28 4.38 -11.96 -17.99
N TYR A 29 4.48 -12.72 -16.90
CA TYR A 29 3.75 -13.96 -16.73
C TYR A 29 2.97 -13.94 -15.42
N LEU A 30 1.65 -14.12 -15.47
CA LEU A 30 0.76 -14.10 -14.29
C LEU A 30 0.95 -12.87 -13.38
N GLY A 31 1.34 -11.73 -13.95
CA GLY A 31 1.59 -10.49 -13.18
C GLY A 31 2.98 -10.41 -12.56
N PHE A 32 3.80 -11.44 -12.72
CA PHE A 32 5.21 -11.43 -12.36
C PHE A 32 6.07 -10.89 -13.51
N GLY A 33 7.20 -10.34 -13.18
CA GLY A 33 8.28 -10.00 -14.07
C GLY A 33 9.59 -10.59 -13.56
N PHE A 34 10.63 -10.47 -14.35
CA PHE A 34 11.95 -11.01 -14.03
C PHE A 34 13.00 -9.90 -14.11
N TYR A 35 13.85 -9.85 -13.13
CA TYR A 35 14.97 -8.91 -13.10
C TYR A 35 16.28 -9.66 -12.97
N LYS A 36 17.27 -9.30 -13.78
CA LYS A 36 18.61 -9.88 -13.72
C LYS A 36 19.55 -8.93 -12.98
N HIS A 37 20.06 -9.38 -11.85
CA HIS A 37 21.21 -8.77 -11.19
C HIS A 37 22.42 -9.71 -11.38
N SER A 38 22.67 -10.65 -10.53
CA SER A 38 23.60 -11.79 -10.73
C SER A 38 22.86 -13.04 -11.24
N LYS A 39 21.68 -13.28 -10.69
CA LYS A 39 20.72 -14.32 -11.12
C LYS A 39 19.39 -13.68 -11.49
N TYR A 40 18.57 -14.40 -12.25
CA TYR A 40 17.20 -13.97 -12.50
C TYR A 40 16.37 -14.08 -11.21
N GLU A 41 15.77 -12.97 -10.84
CA GLU A 41 14.92 -12.85 -9.67
C GLU A 41 13.48 -12.55 -10.09
N VAL A 42 12.54 -13.22 -9.44
CA VAL A 42 11.11 -12.98 -9.65
C VAL A 42 10.72 -11.72 -8.88
N ILE A 43 10.09 -10.78 -9.58
CA ILE A 43 9.56 -9.54 -8.99
C ILE A 43 8.10 -9.34 -9.44
N PRO A 44 7.27 -8.60 -8.72
CA PRO A 44 5.98 -8.19 -9.24
C PRO A 44 6.18 -7.25 -10.44
N HIS A 45 5.48 -7.53 -11.55
CA HIS A 45 5.55 -6.69 -12.75
C HIS A 45 5.06 -5.26 -12.46
N GLU A 46 5.60 -4.27 -13.16
CA GLU A 46 5.29 -2.84 -12.92
C GLU A 46 3.78 -2.52 -13.04
N GLU A 47 3.08 -3.15 -13.97
CA GLU A 47 1.63 -2.98 -14.06
C GLU A 47 0.89 -3.54 -12.84
N SER A 48 1.36 -4.64 -12.27
CA SER A 48 0.79 -5.24 -11.05
C SER A 48 0.99 -4.31 -9.86
N LYS A 49 2.17 -3.70 -9.73
CA LYS A 49 2.48 -2.67 -8.72
C LYS A 49 1.59 -1.44 -8.90
N LYS A 50 1.46 -0.94 -10.15
CA LYS A 50 0.59 0.20 -10.48
C LYS A 50 -0.88 -0.09 -10.17
N LYS A 51 -1.38 -1.29 -10.52
CA LYS A 51 -2.76 -1.73 -10.19
C LYS A 51 -2.99 -1.78 -8.68
N PHE A 52 -2.05 -2.33 -7.91
CA PHE A 52 -2.13 -2.38 -6.45
C PHE A 52 -2.19 -0.97 -5.84
N LYS A 53 -1.25 -0.09 -6.21
CA LYS A 53 -1.21 1.30 -5.75
C LYS A 53 -2.49 2.06 -6.10
N ARG A 54 -3.06 1.82 -7.30
CA ARG A 54 -4.33 2.41 -7.73
C ARG A 54 -5.51 1.97 -6.87
N LYS A 55 -5.61 0.66 -6.54
CA LYS A 55 -6.64 0.13 -5.63
C LYS A 55 -6.51 0.73 -4.23
N LEU A 56 -5.29 0.77 -3.66
CA LEU A 56 -5.02 1.44 -2.39
C LEU A 56 -5.39 2.93 -2.42
N LYS A 57 -5.08 3.63 -3.52
CA LYS A 57 -5.45 5.04 -3.72
C LYS A 57 -6.97 5.21 -3.71
N GLY A 58 -7.72 4.31 -4.32
CA GLY A 58 -9.19 4.29 -4.29
C GLY A 58 -9.70 4.21 -2.86
N LEU A 59 -9.30 3.18 -2.09
CA LEU A 59 -9.71 2.97 -0.72
C LEU A 59 -9.28 4.08 0.26
N THR A 60 -8.29 4.89 -0.11
CA THR A 60 -7.78 5.99 0.70
C THR A 60 -8.15 7.37 0.17
N LYS A 61 -9.23 7.49 -0.59
CA LYS A 61 -9.79 8.79 -0.97
C LYS A 61 -10.34 9.49 0.28
N ARG A 62 -9.92 10.74 0.49
CA ARG A 62 -10.38 11.56 1.63
C ARG A 62 -11.83 12.05 1.49
N SER A 63 -12.39 12.00 0.28
CA SER A 63 -13.76 12.41 -0.02
C SER A 63 -14.79 11.34 0.32
N GLU A 64 -14.38 10.08 0.45
CA GLU A 64 -15.31 9.01 0.79
C GLU A 64 -15.69 9.04 2.28
N SER A 65 -16.99 9.03 2.55
CA SER A 65 -17.57 9.01 3.90
C SER A 65 -17.68 7.60 4.47
N ILE A 66 -16.55 6.87 4.45
CA ILE A 66 -16.45 5.52 5.02
C ILE A 66 -15.77 5.63 6.39
N SER A 67 -16.27 4.88 7.38
CA SER A 67 -15.67 4.80 8.70
C SER A 67 -14.21 4.29 8.60
N LEU A 68 -13.36 4.71 9.55
CA LEU A 68 -11.97 4.29 9.57
C LEU A 68 -11.83 2.77 9.73
N ASP A 69 -12.74 2.16 10.46
CA ASP A 69 -12.77 0.72 10.75
C ASP A 69 -13.06 -0.10 9.48
N LYS A 70 -14.14 0.24 8.77
CA LYS A 70 -14.46 -0.38 7.46
C LYS A 70 -13.35 -0.13 6.43
N ARG A 71 -12.68 1.03 6.50
CA ARG A 71 -11.55 1.34 5.62
C ARG A 71 -10.34 0.45 5.91
N PHE A 72 -10.00 0.25 7.18
CA PHE A 72 -8.91 -0.64 7.57
C PHE A 72 -9.21 -2.08 7.20
N GLU A 73 -10.43 -2.52 7.38
CA GLU A 73 -10.85 -3.85 6.96
C GLU A 73 -10.61 -4.09 5.46
N LYS A 74 -11.14 -3.20 4.60
CA LYS A 74 -10.94 -3.28 3.14
C LYS A 74 -9.47 -3.21 2.74
N LEU A 75 -8.68 -2.34 3.40
CA LEU A 75 -7.24 -2.23 3.17
C LEU A 75 -6.52 -3.53 3.57
N ASN A 76 -6.85 -4.10 4.72
CA ASN A 76 -6.24 -5.33 5.20
C ASN A 76 -6.51 -6.50 4.26
N TRP A 77 -7.72 -6.63 3.74
CA TRP A 77 -8.06 -7.65 2.75
C TRP A 77 -7.25 -7.48 1.46
N LEU A 78 -7.20 -6.26 0.93
CA LEU A 78 -6.46 -5.97 -0.28
C LEU A 78 -4.94 -6.22 -0.11
N ILE A 79 -4.36 -5.79 1.01
CA ILE A 79 -2.93 -5.94 1.30
C ILE A 79 -2.58 -7.43 1.44
N ARG A 80 -3.32 -8.16 2.28
CA ARG A 80 -3.07 -9.60 2.49
C ARG A 80 -3.19 -10.40 1.20
N GLY A 81 -4.26 -10.20 0.44
CA GLY A 81 -4.46 -10.91 -0.82
C GLY A 81 -3.35 -10.64 -1.83
N TRP A 82 -2.92 -9.37 -1.97
CA TRP A 82 -1.85 -9.02 -2.90
C TRP A 82 -0.49 -9.54 -2.44
N VAL A 83 -0.15 -9.39 -1.16
CA VAL A 83 1.13 -9.87 -0.61
C VAL A 83 1.22 -11.40 -0.68
N ASN A 84 0.16 -12.12 -0.34
CA ASN A 84 0.14 -13.59 -0.45
C ASN A 84 0.35 -14.06 -1.89
N TYR A 85 -0.32 -13.43 -2.86
CA TYR A 85 -0.16 -13.78 -4.27
C TYR A 85 1.27 -13.61 -4.76
N PHE A 86 1.93 -12.51 -4.36
CA PHE A 86 3.30 -12.18 -4.78
C PHE A 86 4.38 -12.62 -3.78
N ARG A 87 4.08 -13.48 -2.80
CA ARG A 87 4.98 -13.81 -1.69
C ARG A 87 6.32 -14.39 -2.14
N ILE A 88 6.35 -15.12 -3.25
CA ILE A 88 7.57 -15.70 -3.83
C ILE A 88 8.53 -14.64 -4.44
N SER A 89 8.06 -13.41 -4.62
CA SER A 89 8.78 -12.34 -5.30
C SER A 89 9.64 -11.52 -4.35
N LYS A 90 10.78 -11.03 -4.81
CA LYS A 90 11.54 -10.00 -4.10
C LYS A 90 10.86 -8.64 -4.23
N MET A 91 10.26 -8.15 -3.14
CA MET A 91 9.48 -6.91 -3.17
C MET A 91 9.64 -6.03 -1.92
N LYS A 92 10.62 -6.29 -1.05
CA LYS A 92 10.83 -5.54 0.22
C LYS A 92 10.86 -4.02 0.02
N THR A 93 11.68 -3.53 -0.91
CA THR A 93 11.83 -2.09 -1.18
C THR A 93 10.53 -1.47 -1.66
N PHE A 94 9.81 -2.14 -2.55
CA PHE A 94 8.50 -1.69 -3.03
C PHE A 94 7.48 -1.62 -1.88
N LEU A 95 7.39 -2.66 -1.05
CA LEU A 95 6.45 -2.68 0.08
C LEU A 95 6.76 -1.60 1.11
N LYS A 96 8.05 -1.34 1.39
CA LYS A 96 8.48 -0.24 2.25
C LYS A 96 7.95 1.11 1.74
N SER A 97 8.14 1.38 0.46
CA SER A 97 7.65 2.63 -0.16
C SER A 97 6.13 2.75 -0.15
N ILE A 98 5.41 1.65 -0.35
CA ILE A 98 3.94 1.59 -0.26
C ILE A 98 3.46 1.88 1.16
N ASP A 99 4.10 1.29 2.17
CA ASP A 99 3.72 1.48 3.57
C ASP A 99 3.95 2.93 4.03
N GLU A 100 5.03 3.56 3.60
CA GLU A 100 5.31 4.98 3.88
C GLU A 100 4.28 5.90 3.24
N TRP A 101 3.97 5.65 1.97
CA TRP A 101 2.96 6.37 1.24
C TRP A 101 1.56 6.15 1.84
N LEU A 102 1.20 4.92 2.20
CA LEU A 102 -0.09 4.58 2.80
C LEU A 102 -0.28 5.28 4.15
N ARG A 103 0.74 5.31 5.02
CA ARG A 103 0.71 6.06 6.29
C ARG A 103 0.38 7.53 6.07
N THR A 104 1.02 8.16 5.11
CA THR A 104 0.75 9.57 4.78
C THR A 104 -0.72 9.77 4.37
N ARG A 105 -1.26 8.90 3.52
CA ARG A 105 -2.66 8.97 3.11
C ARG A 105 -3.65 8.77 4.26
N ILE A 106 -3.38 7.83 5.15
CA ILE A 106 -4.21 7.60 6.34
C ILE A 106 -4.16 8.80 7.29
N ARG A 107 -2.99 9.42 7.47
CA ARG A 107 -2.85 10.67 8.24
C ARG A 107 -3.71 11.79 7.66
N VAL A 108 -3.73 11.96 6.34
CA VAL A 108 -4.59 12.94 5.66
C VAL A 108 -6.07 12.68 5.97
N ILE A 109 -6.51 11.43 5.97
CA ILE A 109 -7.90 11.07 6.27
C ILE A 109 -8.22 11.39 7.73
N ILE A 110 -7.40 10.96 8.67
CA ILE A 110 -7.60 11.20 10.11
C ILE A 110 -7.60 12.70 10.39
N TRP A 111 -6.68 13.46 9.78
CA TRP A 111 -6.63 14.92 9.91
C TRP A 111 -7.89 15.60 9.40
N LYS A 112 -8.46 15.12 8.30
CA LYS A 112 -9.74 15.62 7.80
C LYS A 112 -10.90 15.26 8.73
N MET A 113 -10.88 14.08 9.35
CA MET A 113 -11.91 13.66 10.33
C MET A 113 -11.89 14.55 11.59
N TRP A 114 -10.76 15.08 11.97
CA TRP A 114 -10.61 16.08 13.04
C TRP A 114 -10.99 17.47 12.51
N LYS A 115 -12.24 17.69 12.23
CA LYS A 115 -12.76 18.86 11.49
C LYS A 115 -12.24 20.21 12.00
N LEU A 116 -12.38 20.46 13.31
CA LEU A 116 -12.08 21.74 13.94
C LEU A 116 -10.63 21.85 14.41
N PRO A 117 -9.98 23.03 14.32
CA PRO A 117 -8.64 23.23 14.84
C PRO A 117 -8.50 22.87 16.32
N LYS A 118 -9.46 23.25 17.17
CA LYS A 118 -9.47 22.85 18.59
C LYS A 118 -9.41 21.33 18.77
N THR A 119 -10.21 20.57 18.00
CA THR A 119 -10.21 19.10 18.03
C THR A 119 -8.89 18.53 17.56
N ARG A 120 -8.27 19.13 16.54
CA ARG A 120 -6.93 18.74 16.05
C ARG A 120 -5.88 18.92 17.12
N ALA A 121 -5.84 20.09 17.76
CA ALA A 121 -4.88 20.38 18.84
C ALA A 121 -5.06 19.41 20.03
N LEU A 122 -6.30 19.19 20.49
CA LEU A 122 -6.60 18.25 21.57
C LEU A 122 -6.16 16.81 21.24
N ASN A 123 -6.42 16.35 20.03
CA ASN A 123 -6.03 15.00 19.61
C ASN A 123 -4.51 14.86 19.47
N LEU A 124 -3.80 15.89 19.04
CA LEU A 124 -2.34 15.89 19.02
C LEU A 124 -1.76 15.85 20.43
N MET A 125 -2.30 16.65 21.36
CA MET A 125 -1.89 16.64 22.76
C MET A 125 -2.16 15.27 23.42
N LYS A 126 -3.33 14.66 23.20
CA LYS A 126 -3.62 13.28 23.64
C LYS A 126 -2.63 12.26 23.05
N CYS A 127 -2.00 12.61 21.95
CA CYS A 127 -0.94 11.81 21.33
C CYS A 127 0.45 12.10 21.86
N GLY A 128 0.60 12.99 22.84
CA GLY A 128 1.88 13.32 23.49
C GLY A 128 2.66 14.45 22.80
N ILE A 129 2.00 15.25 21.92
CA ILE A 129 2.61 16.45 21.35
C ILE A 129 2.42 17.63 22.34
N ASN A 130 3.46 18.45 22.50
CA ASN A 130 3.41 19.64 23.31
C ASN A 130 2.28 20.59 22.84
N LYS A 131 1.66 21.31 23.77
CA LYS A 131 0.53 22.23 23.54
C LYS A 131 0.83 23.25 22.45
N ASP A 132 1.99 23.89 22.49
CA ASP A 132 2.36 24.95 21.53
C ASP A 132 2.55 24.40 20.13
N GLU A 133 3.22 23.25 19.99
CA GLU A 133 3.39 22.55 18.71
C GLU A 133 2.05 22.04 18.18
N ALA A 134 1.22 21.48 19.04
CA ALA A 134 -0.10 20.98 18.68
C ALA A 134 -1.00 22.10 18.16
N THR A 135 -1.00 23.26 18.84
CA THR A 135 -1.75 24.44 18.45
C THR A 135 -1.22 25.00 17.14
N ARG A 136 0.09 25.17 17.00
CA ARG A 136 0.72 25.64 15.77
C ARG A 136 0.40 24.75 14.56
N ALA A 137 0.44 23.44 14.73
CA ALA A 137 0.07 22.50 13.68
C ALA A 137 -1.44 22.56 13.36
N ALA A 138 -2.29 22.65 14.36
CA ALA A 138 -3.74 22.67 14.21
C ALA A 138 -4.27 23.90 13.46
N TYR A 139 -3.68 25.07 13.68
CA TYR A 139 -4.03 26.34 13.03
C TYR A 139 -3.19 26.64 11.78
N SER A 140 -2.32 25.70 11.38
CA SER A 140 -1.50 25.86 10.17
C SER A 140 -2.36 25.94 8.91
N ARG A 141 -2.04 26.90 8.02
CA ARG A 141 -2.65 27.06 6.69
C ARG A 141 -2.10 26.09 5.63
N LYS A 142 -1.12 25.24 6.01
CA LYS A 142 -0.54 24.24 5.10
C LYS A 142 -1.60 23.24 4.65
N GLY A 143 -1.50 22.76 3.40
CA GLY A 143 -2.39 21.75 2.87
C GLY A 143 -2.30 20.42 3.64
N TYR A 144 -3.36 19.63 3.62
CA TYR A 144 -3.49 18.36 4.37
C TYR A 144 -2.33 17.39 4.14
N TYR A 145 -1.85 17.31 2.90
CA TYR A 145 -0.75 16.41 2.55
C TYR A 145 0.59 16.87 3.13
N ALA A 146 0.85 18.17 3.10
CA ALA A 146 2.05 18.75 3.70
C ALA A 146 2.07 18.52 5.21
N LEU A 147 0.94 18.76 5.90
CA LEU A 147 0.79 18.50 7.32
C LEU A 147 0.95 17.01 7.68
N ALA A 148 0.40 16.09 6.86
CA ALA A 148 0.53 14.66 7.08
C ALA A 148 1.99 14.14 7.06
N ARG A 149 2.91 14.94 6.53
CA ARG A 149 4.35 14.64 6.45
C ARG A 149 5.17 15.32 7.54
N THR A 150 4.56 16.18 8.36
CA THR A 150 5.26 16.82 9.49
C THR A 150 5.57 15.83 10.60
N PHE A 151 6.56 16.15 11.41
CA PHE A 151 6.94 15.37 12.58
C PHE A 151 5.76 15.20 13.54
N GLN A 152 4.99 16.25 13.81
CA GLN A 152 3.86 16.25 14.73
C GLN A 152 2.80 15.21 14.35
N LEU A 153 2.40 15.15 13.08
CA LEU A 153 1.46 14.12 12.61
C LEU A 153 2.15 12.75 12.47
N GLY A 154 3.43 12.75 12.15
CA GLY A 154 4.25 11.54 12.03
C GLY A 154 4.32 10.74 13.31
N SER A 155 4.65 11.39 14.41
CA SER A 155 4.75 10.80 15.75
C SER A 155 3.38 10.50 16.37
N SER A 156 2.41 11.43 16.21
CA SER A 156 1.05 11.25 16.73
C SER A 156 0.32 10.09 16.09
N ILE A 157 0.38 9.96 14.76
CA ILE A 157 -0.26 8.89 14.00
C ILE A 157 0.82 7.98 13.44
N SER A 158 1.54 7.34 14.38
CA SER A 158 2.66 6.45 14.07
C SER A 158 2.18 5.09 13.52
N LYS A 159 3.08 4.35 12.87
CA LYS A 159 2.83 2.97 12.41
C LYS A 159 2.28 2.10 13.56
N ARG A 160 2.94 2.17 14.74
CA ARG A 160 2.54 1.42 15.93
C ARG A 160 1.09 1.71 16.37
N ARG A 161 0.64 2.97 16.31
CA ARG A 161 -0.75 3.33 16.66
C ARG A 161 -1.75 2.85 15.62
N LEU A 162 -1.40 2.92 14.34
CA LEU A 162 -2.26 2.43 13.28
C LEU A 162 -2.41 0.92 13.29
N SER A 163 -1.36 0.17 13.68
CA SER A 163 -1.40 -1.29 13.76
C SER A 163 -2.11 -1.81 15.01
N LYS A 164 -2.28 -0.98 16.06
CA LYS A 164 -2.97 -1.43 17.26
C LYS A 164 -4.47 -1.61 17.02
N PRO A 165 -5.05 -2.75 17.42
CA PRO A 165 -6.50 -2.91 17.44
C PRO A 165 -7.12 -1.97 18.48
N ASN A 166 -8.30 -1.46 18.20
CA ASN A 166 -9.10 -0.73 19.19
C ASN A 166 -10.09 -1.69 19.83
N LYS A 167 -9.82 -2.11 21.05
CA LYS A 167 -10.64 -3.09 21.77
C LYS A 167 -12.08 -2.60 22.01
N THR A 168 -12.26 -1.30 22.28
CA THR A 168 -13.58 -0.71 22.55
C THR A 168 -14.51 -0.61 21.32
N LYS A 169 -13.94 -0.67 20.11
CA LYS A 169 -14.68 -0.55 18.86
C LYS A 169 -14.52 -1.77 17.95
N GLU A 170 -14.02 -2.88 18.48
CA GLU A 170 -13.72 -4.11 17.72
C GLU A 170 -12.90 -3.87 16.43
N ARG A 171 -12.21 -2.73 16.38
CA ARG A 171 -11.43 -2.35 15.21
C ARG A 171 -10.14 -3.14 15.16
N ARG A 172 -9.95 -3.87 14.09
CA ARG A 172 -8.66 -4.47 13.75
C ARG A 172 -7.67 -3.37 13.35
N GLY A 173 -6.43 -3.46 13.82
CA GLY A 173 -5.37 -2.56 13.37
C GLY A 173 -5.11 -2.65 11.87
N LEU A 174 -4.49 -1.62 11.30
CA LEU A 174 -4.05 -1.63 9.91
C LEU A 174 -2.86 -2.57 9.73
N VAL A 175 -2.95 -3.48 8.78
CA VAL A 175 -1.86 -4.35 8.36
C VAL A 175 -0.95 -3.55 7.42
N PHE A 176 0.35 -3.56 7.69
CA PHE A 176 1.35 -3.01 6.80
C PHE A 176 1.93 -4.11 5.92
N ALA A 177 2.08 -3.79 4.63
CA ALA A 177 2.40 -4.79 3.63
C ALA A 177 3.79 -5.41 3.84
N LEU A 178 4.77 -4.61 4.24
CA LEU A 178 6.12 -5.10 4.53
C LEU A 178 6.15 -6.03 5.76
N ASP A 179 5.47 -5.64 6.85
CA ASP A 179 5.43 -6.47 8.07
C ASP A 179 4.75 -7.80 7.79
N TYR A 180 3.66 -7.78 7.03
CA TYR A 180 2.95 -9.00 6.65
C TYR A 180 3.74 -9.89 5.69
N TYR A 181 4.59 -9.31 4.84
CA TYR A 181 5.49 -10.04 3.96
C TYR A 181 6.64 -10.73 4.71
N LEU A 182 7.10 -10.11 5.81
CA LEU A 182 8.23 -10.61 6.61
C LEU A 182 7.80 -11.62 7.68
N ALA A 183 6.52 -11.65 8.02
CA ALA A 183 5.93 -12.64 8.93
C ALA A 183 5.72 -14.00 8.26
#